data_138b37db390de63d1e14c91107c77de7
#
_entry.id   138b37db390de63d1e14c91107c77de7
#
_cell.length_a   1.000
_cell.length_b   1.000
_cell.length_c   1.000
_cell.angle_alpha   90.00
_cell.angle_beta   90.00
_cell.angle_gamma   90.00
#
_symmetry.space_group_name_H-M   'P 1'
#
loop_
_entity.id
_entity.type
_entity.pdbx_description
1 polymer ?
#
loop_
_entity_poly.entity_id
_entity_poly.type
_entity_poly.pdbx_seq_one_letter_code
_entity_poly.pdbx_strand_id
1 'polypeptide(L)'
;MSEDNQISDTEDLQERLAEVQVLLARHKLVEDLVHRQEGPRHDLVEDIVHKQHLNALQTKLAPMHPADIAYILEALPLDERLIAWDLVKAEREGEILLEVSDAVRETLIESMERTELVAAAETLDADELADLVPDLPQDVVADVFQSLSVEEREQLRAAMSYPEESVGSIMDFEMVTVREDVTLEVVLRYLRRFDELPDHTDQLFVVDRDDRLKGVLPLNILLVNEVEVEVGALMQTEFVELEPDDLAEEAAKAFERYDLISAPVVDPDGKLVGRVTVNAVVDVIREEAESEQLAQAGLREEEDIFASVWDSVKNRWAWLAVNLVTAFIASRVIGASPSRWIQK
;
A
#
# COMPACT_ATOMS: atom_id res chain seq x y z
N MET A 1 12.68 19.04 4.66
CA MET A 1 12.86 18.20 5.86
C MET A 1 14.34 17.92 5.96
N SER A 2 14.97 18.12 7.12
CA SER A 2 16.43 17.98 7.25
C SER A 2 16.80 16.51 7.41
N GLU A 3 17.96 16.09 6.91
CA GLU A 3 18.52 14.73 7.06
C GLU A 3 18.49 14.24 8.54
N ASP A 4 18.62 15.17 9.49
CA ASP A 4 18.53 14.86 10.93
C ASP A 4 17.15 14.33 11.36
N ASN A 5 16.07 14.68 10.67
CA ASN A 5 14.72 14.24 11.02
C ASN A 5 14.45 12.81 10.49
N GLN A 6 14.93 12.50 9.29
CA GLN A 6 14.81 11.15 8.70
C GLN A 6 15.63 10.11 9.47
N ILE A 7 16.82 10.50 9.96
CA ILE A 7 17.65 9.61 10.80
C ILE A 7 16.94 9.33 12.14
N SER A 8 16.30 10.35 12.73
CA SER A 8 15.55 10.21 13.99
C SER A 8 14.33 9.28 13.84
N ASP A 9 13.59 9.38 12.73
CA ASP A 9 12.40 8.55 12.48
C ASP A 9 12.78 7.08 12.22
N THR A 10 13.87 6.84 11.49
CA THR A 10 14.38 5.48 11.24
C THR A 10 14.93 4.83 12.51
N GLU A 11 15.62 5.60 13.38
CA GLU A 11 16.10 5.12 14.69
C GLU A 11 14.95 4.76 15.62
N ASP A 12 13.87 5.56 15.66
CA ASP A 12 12.66 5.28 16.44
C ASP A 12 11.95 3.99 15.95
N LEU A 13 11.85 3.79 14.65
CA LEU A 13 11.25 2.60 14.05
C LEU A 13 12.05 1.32 14.35
N GLN A 14 13.39 1.39 14.27
CA GLN A 14 14.26 0.28 14.68
C GLN A 14 14.16 -0.02 16.19
N GLU A 15 14.01 0.99 17.02
CA GLU A 15 13.80 0.80 18.47
C GLU A 15 12.47 0.11 18.74
N ARG A 16 11.39 0.52 18.05
CA ARG A 16 10.06 -0.13 18.12
C ARG A 16 10.11 -1.59 17.69
N LEU A 17 10.79 -1.88 16.57
CA LEU A 17 11.00 -3.25 16.11
C LEU A 17 11.74 -4.09 17.15
N ALA A 18 12.83 -3.55 17.74
CA ALA A 18 13.59 -4.25 18.79
C ALA A 18 12.73 -4.53 20.04
N GLU A 19 11.88 -3.59 20.44
CA GLU A 19 10.93 -3.79 21.54
C GLU A 19 9.93 -4.90 21.26
N VAL A 20 9.36 -4.93 20.05
CA VAL A 20 8.42 -5.98 19.61
C VAL A 20 9.12 -7.34 19.59
N GLN A 21 10.32 -7.44 19.02
CA GLN A 21 11.11 -8.67 19.01
C GLN A 21 11.43 -9.18 20.43
N VAL A 22 11.74 -8.30 21.37
CA VAL A 22 11.97 -8.67 22.79
C VAL A 22 10.71 -9.23 23.43
N LEU A 23 9.53 -8.64 23.13
CA LEU A 23 8.24 -9.13 23.65
C LEU A 23 7.89 -10.50 23.06
N LEU A 24 8.07 -10.69 21.75
CA LEU A 24 7.86 -11.97 21.07
C LEU A 24 8.84 -13.05 21.55
N ALA A 25 10.12 -12.74 21.71
CA ALA A 25 11.11 -13.66 22.27
C ALA A 25 10.77 -14.08 23.70
N ARG A 26 10.26 -13.15 24.53
CA ARG A 26 9.75 -13.50 25.87
C ARG A 26 8.55 -14.40 25.82
N HIS A 27 7.61 -14.13 24.91
CA HIS A 27 6.43 -14.96 24.70
C HIS A 27 6.83 -16.39 24.38
N LYS A 28 7.68 -16.59 23.39
CA LYS A 28 8.21 -17.90 22.96
C LYS A 28 8.98 -18.64 24.06
N LEU A 29 9.79 -17.91 24.82
CA LEU A 29 10.54 -18.50 25.94
C LEU A 29 9.62 -19.04 27.04
N VAL A 30 8.53 -18.31 27.33
CA VAL A 30 7.56 -18.71 28.34
C VAL A 30 6.73 -19.89 27.83
N GLU A 31 6.31 -19.88 26.59
CA GLU A 31 5.62 -20.99 25.94
C GLU A 31 6.46 -22.29 25.99
N ASP A 32 7.75 -22.21 25.64
CA ASP A 32 8.71 -23.32 25.74
C ASP A 32 8.90 -23.83 27.18
N LEU A 33 8.93 -22.92 28.17
CA LEU A 33 9.09 -23.31 29.58
C LEU A 33 7.84 -23.95 30.14
N VAL A 34 6.69 -23.47 29.71
CA VAL A 34 5.39 -23.97 30.13
C VAL A 34 5.16 -25.37 29.53
N HIS A 35 5.41 -25.59 28.25
CA HIS A 35 5.33 -26.91 27.61
C HIS A 35 6.22 -27.98 28.25
N ARG A 36 7.28 -27.59 28.97
CA ARG A 36 8.20 -28.52 29.67
C ARG A 36 7.78 -28.87 31.08
N GLN A 37 6.77 -28.24 31.68
CA GLN A 37 6.34 -28.48 33.04
C GLN A 37 4.93 -29.13 33.07
N GLU A 38 4.87 -30.44 33.30
CA GLU A 38 3.63 -31.16 33.53
C GLU A 38 3.13 -30.97 34.98
N GLY A 39 2.00 -30.30 35.19
CA GLY A 39 1.41 -30.14 36.51
C GLY A 39 -0.07 -29.70 36.49
N PRO A 40 -0.86 -30.02 37.53
CA PRO A 40 -2.32 -29.83 37.53
C PRO A 40 -2.83 -28.39 37.60
N ARG A 41 -1.94 -27.38 37.53
CA ARG A 41 -2.28 -25.95 37.45
C ARG A 41 -1.65 -25.29 36.23
N HIS A 42 -1.13 -26.08 35.32
CA HIS A 42 -0.41 -25.67 34.13
C HIS A 42 -1.25 -24.75 33.25
N ASP A 43 -2.44 -25.22 32.86
CA ASP A 43 -3.34 -24.52 31.93
C ASP A 43 -3.75 -23.12 32.41
N LEU A 44 -3.92 -22.93 33.70
CA LEU A 44 -4.31 -21.62 34.27
C LEU A 44 -3.17 -20.61 34.32
N VAL A 45 -1.94 -21.05 34.54
CA VAL A 45 -0.73 -20.17 34.56
C VAL A 45 -0.36 -19.83 33.13
N GLU A 46 -0.44 -20.78 32.24
CA GLU A 46 -0.25 -20.63 30.79
C GLU A 46 -1.16 -19.54 30.22
N ASP A 47 -2.47 -19.66 30.43
CA ASP A 47 -3.48 -18.70 29.99
C ASP A 47 -3.23 -17.27 30.52
N ILE A 48 -2.81 -17.13 31.77
CA ILE A 48 -2.59 -15.80 32.37
C ILE A 48 -1.33 -15.14 31.83
N VAL A 49 -0.25 -15.88 31.72
CA VAL A 49 1.04 -15.36 31.25
C VAL A 49 0.99 -15.07 29.75
N HIS A 50 0.37 -15.97 28.99
CA HIS A 50 0.10 -15.79 27.55
C HIS A 50 -0.69 -14.51 27.31
N LYS A 51 -1.83 -14.32 27.98
CA LYS A 51 -2.65 -13.09 27.89
C LYS A 51 -1.91 -11.83 28.29
N GLN A 52 -1.04 -11.88 29.31
CA GLN A 52 -0.27 -10.69 29.73
C GLN A 52 0.75 -10.26 28.68
N HIS A 53 1.45 -11.20 28.04
CA HIS A 53 2.43 -10.88 27.01
C HIS A 53 1.77 -10.40 25.71
N LEU A 54 0.68 -11.04 25.29
CA LEU A 54 -0.09 -10.61 24.13
C LEU A 54 -0.71 -9.22 24.36
N ASN A 55 -1.26 -8.93 25.55
CA ASN A 55 -1.76 -7.60 25.89
C ASN A 55 -0.65 -6.51 25.86
N ALA A 56 0.56 -6.85 26.30
CA ALA A 56 1.68 -5.91 26.25
C ALA A 56 2.06 -5.60 24.79
N LEU A 57 2.10 -6.62 23.93
CA LEU A 57 2.38 -6.48 22.50
C LEU A 57 1.26 -5.69 21.79
N GLN A 58 0.00 -6.02 22.05
CA GLN A 58 -1.15 -5.30 21.51
C GLN A 58 -1.14 -3.82 21.91
N THR A 59 -0.80 -3.52 23.17
CA THR A 59 -0.70 -2.13 23.66
C THR A 59 0.39 -1.35 22.94
N LYS A 60 1.44 -2.02 22.48
CA LYS A 60 2.52 -1.41 21.69
C LYS A 60 2.11 -1.19 20.24
N LEU A 61 1.47 -2.16 19.60
CA LEU A 61 1.04 -2.08 18.21
C LEU A 61 -0.13 -1.10 18.00
N ALA A 62 -1.04 -1.02 18.97
CA ALA A 62 -2.27 -0.23 18.83
C ALA A 62 -2.08 1.26 18.47
N PRO A 63 -1.08 2.01 18.99
CA PRO A 63 -0.87 3.41 18.62
C PRO A 63 0.02 3.61 17.37
N MET A 64 0.59 2.55 16.78
CA MET A 64 1.50 2.66 15.64
C MET A 64 0.73 2.94 14.35
N HIS A 65 1.36 3.64 13.41
CA HIS A 65 0.81 3.82 12.07
C HIS A 65 0.77 2.47 11.32
N PRO A 66 -0.18 2.23 10.39
CA PRO A 66 -0.20 1.04 9.54
C PRO A 66 1.13 0.73 8.87
N ALA A 67 1.78 1.69 8.25
CA ALA A 67 3.10 1.57 7.65
C ALA A 67 4.20 1.12 8.64
N ASP A 68 4.16 1.59 9.90
CA ASP A 68 5.10 1.16 10.94
C ASP A 68 4.88 -0.33 11.31
N ILE A 69 3.60 -0.74 11.35
CA ILE A 69 3.24 -2.15 11.62
C ILE A 69 3.67 -3.02 10.45
N ALA A 70 3.43 -2.60 9.21
CA ALA A 70 3.88 -3.28 8.00
C ALA A 70 5.40 -3.51 8.03
N TYR A 71 6.18 -2.47 8.29
CA TYR A 71 7.64 -2.58 8.46
C TYR A 71 8.05 -3.62 9.52
N ILE A 72 7.35 -3.66 10.65
CA ILE A 72 7.61 -4.65 11.72
C ILE A 72 7.29 -6.06 11.22
N LEU A 73 6.13 -6.25 10.55
CA LEU A 73 5.72 -7.55 10.01
C LEU A 73 6.71 -8.07 8.97
N GLU A 74 7.23 -7.21 8.10
CA GLU A 74 8.29 -7.53 7.12
C GLU A 74 9.57 -8.07 7.80
N ALA A 75 9.94 -7.47 8.92
CA ALA A 75 11.16 -7.79 9.64
C ALA A 75 11.03 -9.01 10.58
N LEU A 76 9.85 -9.63 10.69
CA LEU A 76 9.60 -10.75 11.59
C LEU A 76 9.59 -12.08 10.83
N PRO A 77 10.15 -13.17 11.44
CA PRO A 77 9.94 -14.54 10.97
C PRO A 77 8.44 -14.90 10.96
N LEU A 78 8.01 -15.81 10.06
CA LEU A 78 6.62 -16.15 9.84
C LEU A 78 5.82 -16.44 11.13
N ASP A 79 6.36 -17.28 12.02
CA ASP A 79 5.67 -17.64 13.28
C ASP A 79 5.42 -16.41 14.17
N GLU A 80 6.40 -15.50 14.25
CA GLU A 80 6.33 -14.29 15.07
C GLU A 80 5.46 -13.21 14.38
N ARG A 81 5.48 -13.15 13.07
CA ARG A 81 4.64 -12.29 12.23
C ARG A 81 3.17 -12.60 12.46
N LEU A 82 2.76 -13.87 12.37
CA LEU A 82 1.38 -14.28 12.59
C LEU A 82 0.89 -13.97 14.00
N ILE A 83 1.73 -14.14 15.03
CA ILE A 83 1.38 -13.75 16.41
C ILE A 83 1.16 -12.23 16.51
N ALA A 84 1.99 -11.44 15.84
CA ALA A 84 1.84 -9.98 15.83
C ALA A 84 0.58 -9.57 15.04
N TRP A 85 0.32 -10.23 13.92
CA TRP A 85 -0.85 -10.02 13.07
C TRP A 85 -2.17 -10.26 13.80
N ASP A 86 -2.33 -11.38 14.49
CA ASP A 86 -3.52 -11.71 15.30
C ASP A 86 -3.87 -10.66 16.37
N LEU A 87 -2.93 -9.75 16.69
CA LEU A 87 -3.14 -8.67 17.66
C LEU A 87 -3.48 -7.32 17.03
N VAL A 88 -3.42 -7.24 15.73
CA VAL A 88 -3.86 -6.05 14.96
C VAL A 88 -5.38 -5.94 15.08
N LYS A 89 -5.89 -4.73 15.05
CA LYS A 89 -7.34 -4.49 15.02
C LYS A 89 -7.86 -4.64 13.60
N ALA A 90 -8.99 -5.33 13.47
CA ALA A 90 -9.65 -5.58 12.18
C ALA A 90 -9.85 -4.33 11.32
N GLU A 91 -10.12 -3.17 11.95
CA GLU A 91 -10.33 -1.88 11.27
C GLU A 91 -9.08 -1.34 10.56
N ARG A 92 -7.91 -1.94 10.79
CA ARG A 92 -6.62 -1.51 10.25
C ARG A 92 -5.93 -2.57 9.39
N GLU A 93 -6.52 -3.75 9.33
CA GLU A 93 -5.94 -4.87 8.59
C GLU A 93 -5.85 -4.57 7.09
N GLY A 94 -6.88 -3.92 6.52
CA GLY A 94 -6.90 -3.51 5.11
C GLY A 94 -5.71 -2.63 4.75
N GLU A 95 -5.54 -1.50 5.45
CA GLU A 95 -4.43 -0.56 5.23
C GLU A 95 -3.05 -1.23 5.38
N ILE A 96 -2.88 -2.13 6.38
CA ILE A 96 -1.61 -2.83 6.59
C ILE A 96 -1.33 -3.82 5.46
N LEU A 97 -2.37 -4.50 4.94
CA LEU A 97 -2.21 -5.41 3.81
C LEU A 97 -1.72 -4.70 2.54
N LEU A 98 -2.05 -3.44 2.35
CA LEU A 98 -1.56 -2.63 1.23
C LEU A 98 -0.10 -2.21 1.41
N GLU A 99 0.33 -2.00 2.65
CA GLU A 99 1.68 -1.50 2.97
C GLU A 99 2.76 -2.59 3.02
N VAL A 100 2.39 -3.87 3.11
CA VAL A 100 3.34 -4.99 3.10
C VAL A 100 3.64 -5.46 1.69
N SER A 101 4.82 -6.08 1.50
CA SER A 101 5.18 -6.73 0.23
C SER A 101 4.24 -7.88 -0.14
N ASP A 102 4.13 -8.20 -1.42
CA ASP A 102 3.25 -9.26 -1.94
C ASP A 102 3.49 -10.60 -1.24
N ALA A 103 4.75 -10.98 -1.01
CA ALA A 103 5.09 -12.22 -0.32
C ALA A 103 4.62 -12.26 1.14
N VAL A 104 4.64 -11.13 1.84
CA VAL A 104 4.11 -11.01 3.21
C VAL A 104 2.59 -10.96 3.17
N ARG A 105 2.00 -10.22 2.25
CA ARG A 105 0.55 -10.10 2.03
C ARG A 105 -0.09 -11.46 1.81
N GLU A 106 0.46 -12.27 0.91
CA GLU A 106 -0.01 -13.64 0.65
C GLU A 106 -0.07 -14.47 1.94
N THR A 107 1.01 -14.45 2.76
CA THR A 107 1.05 -15.21 4.02
C THR A 107 0.06 -14.71 5.07
N LEU A 108 -0.23 -13.41 5.12
CA LEU A 108 -1.22 -12.83 6.02
C LEU A 108 -2.63 -13.20 5.58
N ILE A 109 -2.95 -13.03 4.29
CA ILE A 109 -4.25 -13.40 3.69
C ILE A 109 -4.54 -14.88 3.90
N GLU A 110 -3.56 -15.77 3.72
CA GLU A 110 -3.72 -17.21 3.98
C GLU A 110 -4.04 -17.53 5.45
N SER A 111 -3.63 -16.69 6.40
CA SER A 111 -3.89 -16.87 7.83
C SER A 111 -5.25 -16.36 8.29
N MET A 112 -5.90 -15.48 7.50
CA MET A 112 -7.16 -14.82 7.85
C MET A 112 -8.39 -15.70 7.55
N GLU A 113 -9.41 -15.52 8.37
CA GLU A 113 -10.72 -16.10 8.07
C GLU A 113 -11.44 -15.27 6.98
N ARG A 114 -12.30 -15.93 6.21
CA ARG A 114 -13.09 -15.28 5.15
C ARG A 114 -13.82 -14.01 5.62
N THR A 115 -14.37 -14.04 6.81
CA THR A 115 -15.11 -12.90 7.40
C THR A 115 -14.21 -11.75 7.77
N GLU A 116 -12.97 -12.02 8.14
CA GLU A 116 -11.95 -11.01 8.43
C GLU A 116 -11.49 -10.35 7.14
N LEU A 117 -11.21 -11.13 6.10
CA LEU A 117 -10.84 -10.60 4.78
C LEU A 117 -11.92 -9.67 4.18
N VAL A 118 -13.21 -10.04 4.32
CA VAL A 118 -14.31 -9.17 3.87
C VAL A 118 -14.34 -7.88 4.70
N ALA A 119 -14.20 -7.97 6.02
CA ALA A 119 -14.20 -6.79 6.90
C ALA A 119 -13.00 -5.88 6.64
N ALA A 120 -11.82 -6.42 6.38
CA ALA A 120 -10.65 -5.65 6.00
C ALA A 120 -10.84 -4.93 4.65
N ALA A 121 -11.40 -5.62 3.67
CA ALA A 121 -11.71 -5.06 2.36
C ALA A 121 -12.76 -3.94 2.41
N GLU A 122 -13.74 -4.02 3.31
CA GLU A 122 -14.77 -2.99 3.51
C GLU A 122 -14.24 -1.67 4.11
N THR A 123 -13.01 -1.65 4.62
CA THR A 123 -12.38 -0.43 5.16
C THR A 123 -11.57 0.34 4.12
N LEU A 124 -11.38 -0.23 2.94
CA LEU A 124 -10.56 0.33 1.86
C LEU A 124 -11.40 1.11 0.84
N ASP A 125 -10.80 2.12 0.26
CA ASP A 125 -11.37 2.85 -0.86
C ASP A 125 -11.34 2.01 -2.15
N ALA A 126 -12.01 2.46 -3.21
CA ALA A 126 -12.20 1.64 -4.41
C ALA A 126 -10.91 1.36 -5.18
N ASP A 127 -9.95 2.29 -5.20
CA ASP A 127 -8.62 2.15 -5.78
C ASP A 127 -7.76 1.21 -4.92
N GLU A 128 -7.68 1.45 -3.63
CA GLU A 128 -7.00 0.58 -2.65
C GLU A 128 -7.53 -0.87 -2.72
N LEU A 129 -8.84 -1.02 -2.81
CA LEU A 129 -9.47 -2.32 -2.93
C LEU A 129 -9.15 -2.99 -4.28
N ALA A 130 -9.00 -2.21 -5.35
CA ALA A 130 -8.60 -2.75 -6.66
C ALA A 130 -7.19 -3.37 -6.62
N ASP A 131 -6.28 -2.81 -5.82
CA ASP A 131 -4.93 -3.35 -5.62
C ASP A 131 -4.92 -4.63 -4.78
N LEU A 132 -5.87 -4.76 -3.83
CA LEU A 132 -5.96 -5.95 -2.98
C LEU A 132 -6.70 -7.12 -3.64
N VAL A 133 -7.71 -6.86 -4.48
CA VAL A 133 -8.59 -7.89 -5.08
C VAL A 133 -7.84 -9.01 -5.80
N PRO A 134 -6.75 -8.77 -6.56
CA PRO A 134 -6.00 -9.83 -7.22
C PRO A 134 -5.45 -10.91 -6.27
N ASP A 135 -5.15 -10.53 -5.02
CA ASP A 135 -4.55 -11.41 -4.01
C ASP A 135 -5.61 -12.15 -3.19
N LEU A 136 -6.88 -11.72 -3.26
CA LEU A 136 -7.97 -12.33 -2.51
C LEU A 136 -8.48 -13.64 -3.14
N PRO A 137 -8.88 -14.62 -2.32
CA PRO A 137 -9.59 -15.80 -2.80
C PRO A 137 -10.90 -15.45 -3.54
N GLN A 138 -11.21 -16.15 -4.64
CA GLN A 138 -12.36 -15.83 -5.50
C GLN A 138 -13.71 -15.80 -4.78
N ASP A 139 -13.88 -16.60 -3.72
CA ASP A 139 -15.10 -16.62 -2.92
C ASP A 139 -15.20 -15.42 -1.98
N VAL A 140 -14.06 -14.88 -1.51
CA VAL A 140 -13.98 -13.63 -0.75
C VAL A 140 -14.31 -12.45 -1.66
N VAL A 141 -13.72 -12.39 -2.86
CA VAL A 141 -14.01 -11.34 -3.87
C VAL A 141 -15.50 -11.25 -4.15
N ALA A 142 -16.20 -12.40 -4.28
CA ALA A 142 -17.63 -12.40 -4.52
C ALA A 142 -18.44 -11.81 -3.34
N ASP A 143 -18.00 -12.04 -2.10
CA ASP A 143 -18.65 -11.47 -0.91
C ASP A 143 -18.36 -9.97 -0.79
N VAL A 144 -17.12 -9.55 -1.02
CA VAL A 144 -16.74 -8.12 -1.07
C VAL A 144 -17.62 -7.38 -2.08
N PHE A 145 -17.75 -7.89 -3.30
CA PHE A 145 -18.65 -7.27 -4.29
C PHE A 145 -20.13 -7.23 -3.85
N GLN A 146 -20.56 -8.10 -2.95
CA GLN A 146 -21.93 -8.08 -2.44
C GLN A 146 -22.10 -7.07 -1.29
N SER A 147 -21.08 -6.85 -0.48
CA SER A 147 -21.11 -5.90 0.64
C SER A 147 -21.08 -4.44 0.17
N LEU A 148 -20.38 -4.15 -0.91
CA LEU A 148 -20.26 -2.80 -1.47
C LEU A 148 -21.60 -2.22 -1.94
N SER A 149 -21.75 -0.90 -1.84
CA SER A 149 -22.83 -0.15 -2.46
C SER A 149 -22.80 -0.26 -3.99
N VAL A 150 -23.83 0.24 -4.68
CA VAL A 150 -23.85 0.23 -6.14
C VAL A 150 -22.76 1.14 -6.71
N GLU A 151 -22.52 2.28 -6.08
CA GLU A 151 -21.54 3.28 -6.48
C GLU A 151 -20.10 2.75 -6.31
N GLU A 152 -19.74 2.30 -5.12
CA GLU A 152 -18.42 1.68 -4.84
C GLU A 152 -18.12 0.50 -5.78
N ARG A 153 -19.13 -0.30 -6.08
CA ARG A 153 -19.01 -1.42 -7.00
C ARG A 153 -18.73 -1.02 -8.44
N GLU A 154 -19.29 0.11 -8.88
CA GLU A 154 -19.02 0.69 -10.20
C GLU A 154 -17.62 1.31 -10.24
N GLN A 155 -17.20 1.98 -9.18
CA GLN A 155 -15.85 2.53 -9.02
C GLN A 155 -14.79 1.43 -9.02
N LEU A 156 -14.95 0.39 -8.21
CA LEU A 156 -14.05 -0.76 -8.18
C LEU A 156 -13.93 -1.44 -9.55
N ARG A 157 -15.05 -1.63 -10.27
CA ARG A 157 -15.00 -2.17 -11.63
C ARG A 157 -14.29 -1.24 -12.61
N ALA A 158 -14.44 0.05 -12.44
CA ALA A 158 -13.74 1.04 -13.26
C ALA A 158 -12.23 0.96 -12.98
N ALA A 159 -11.79 0.99 -11.73
CA ALA A 159 -10.38 0.85 -11.34
C ALA A 159 -9.77 -0.42 -11.94
N MET A 160 -10.40 -1.58 -11.70
CA MET A 160 -9.95 -2.88 -12.22
C MET A 160 -9.99 -3.01 -13.75
N SER A 161 -10.61 -2.09 -14.48
CA SER A 161 -10.69 -2.14 -15.94
C SER A 161 -9.52 -1.47 -16.65
N TYR A 162 -8.78 -0.63 -15.94
CA TYR A 162 -7.63 0.07 -16.48
C TYR A 162 -6.37 -0.82 -16.46
N PRO A 163 -5.40 -0.57 -17.36
CA PRO A 163 -4.10 -1.23 -17.29
C PRO A 163 -3.35 -0.87 -15.99
N GLU A 164 -2.63 -1.81 -15.41
CA GLU A 164 -1.89 -1.66 -14.14
C GLU A 164 -0.92 -0.46 -14.11
N GLU A 165 -0.31 -0.12 -15.23
CA GLU A 165 0.65 1.00 -15.35
C GLU A 165 -0.02 2.33 -15.77
N SER A 166 -1.35 2.43 -15.73
CA SER A 166 -2.08 3.62 -16.17
C SER A 166 -2.48 4.53 -15.01
N VAL A 167 -2.76 5.80 -15.31
CA VAL A 167 -3.36 6.74 -14.35
C VAL A 167 -4.68 6.22 -13.80
N GLY A 168 -5.46 5.50 -14.62
CA GLY A 168 -6.75 4.95 -14.22
C GLY A 168 -6.65 3.88 -13.13
N SER A 169 -5.54 3.13 -13.04
CA SER A 169 -5.34 2.12 -11.99
C SER A 169 -5.02 2.72 -10.62
N ILE A 170 -4.39 3.91 -10.61
CA ILE A 170 -4.00 4.62 -9.37
C ILE A 170 -4.93 5.80 -9.05
N MET A 171 -6.09 5.84 -9.70
CA MET A 171 -7.02 6.95 -9.61
C MET A 171 -7.96 6.78 -8.42
N ASP A 172 -7.93 7.76 -7.51
CA ASP A 172 -8.85 7.88 -6.40
C ASP A 172 -10.18 8.50 -6.88
N PHE A 173 -11.30 7.91 -6.48
CA PHE A 173 -12.65 8.36 -6.81
C PHE A 173 -13.23 9.29 -5.76
N GLU A 174 -12.63 9.38 -4.60
CA GLU A 174 -13.05 10.27 -3.53
C GLU A 174 -12.55 11.69 -3.79
N MET A 175 -13.47 12.58 -4.10
CA MET A 175 -13.14 13.97 -4.40
C MET A 175 -14.30 14.91 -4.09
N VAL A 176 -14.00 16.15 -3.80
CA VAL A 176 -15.00 17.18 -3.55
C VAL A 176 -15.18 18.04 -4.79
N THR A 177 -16.40 18.02 -5.35
CA THR A 177 -16.79 18.85 -6.49
C THR A 177 -17.67 20.02 -6.08
N VAL A 178 -17.50 21.15 -6.72
CA VAL A 178 -18.29 22.37 -6.53
C VAL A 178 -18.65 23.00 -7.87
N ARG A 179 -19.59 23.94 -7.84
CA ARG A 179 -20.08 24.65 -9.05
C ARG A 179 -19.47 26.05 -9.13
N GLU A 180 -19.19 26.50 -10.35
CA GLU A 180 -18.69 27.85 -10.59
C GLU A 180 -19.66 28.98 -10.18
N ASP A 181 -20.94 28.69 -10.21
CA ASP A 181 -22.05 29.66 -9.98
C ASP A 181 -22.48 29.77 -8.50
N VAL A 182 -21.69 29.19 -7.56
CA VAL A 182 -21.95 29.30 -6.12
C VAL A 182 -20.94 30.21 -5.44
N THR A 183 -21.32 30.79 -4.29
CA THR A 183 -20.41 31.59 -3.46
C THR A 183 -19.58 30.72 -2.54
N LEU A 184 -18.45 31.23 -2.07
CA LEU A 184 -17.60 30.53 -1.09
C LEU A 184 -18.34 30.20 0.22
N GLU A 185 -19.37 31.04 0.61
CA GLU A 185 -20.23 30.73 1.76
C GLU A 185 -20.96 29.39 1.57
N VAL A 186 -21.47 29.15 0.36
CA VAL A 186 -22.16 27.90 0.04
C VAL A 186 -21.19 26.73 0.06
N VAL A 187 -19.99 26.92 -0.50
CA VAL A 187 -18.91 25.90 -0.48
C VAL A 187 -18.54 25.54 0.95
N LEU A 188 -18.25 26.53 1.81
CA LEU A 188 -17.88 26.28 3.21
C LEU A 188 -18.99 25.56 3.99
N ARG A 189 -20.27 25.92 3.71
CA ARG A 189 -21.40 25.25 4.30
C ARG A 189 -21.57 23.83 3.80
N TYR A 190 -21.22 23.55 2.56
CA TYR A 190 -21.19 22.21 1.98
C TYR A 190 -20.09 21.35 2.60
N LEU A 191 -18.85 21.84 2.67
CA LEU A 191 -17.72 21.16 3.28
C LEU A 191 -17.97 20.77 4.75
N ARG A 192 -18.66 21.63 5.51
CA ARG A 192 -19.04 21.35 6.92
C ARG A 192 -20.09 20.25 7.10
N ARG A 193 -20.59 19.65 6.03
CA ARG A 193 -21.53 18.52 6.09
C ARG A 193 -20.82 17.18 6.06
N PHE A 194 -19.57 17.18 5.65
CA PHE A 194 -18.70 16.01 5.77
C PHE A 194 -18.25 15.91 7.22
N ASP A 195 -18.23 14.71 7.77
CA ASP A 195 -17.63 14.42 9.06
C ASP A 195 -16.11 14.48 8.92
N GLU A 196 -15.58 13.97 7.80
CA GLU A 196 -14.18 14.04 7.37
C GLU A 196 -14.14 14.29 5.85
N LEU A 197 -13.17 15.07 5.39
CA LEU A 197 -12.96 15.27 3.94
C LEU A 197 -12.11 14.11 3.41
N PRO A 198 -12.25 13.79 2.11
CA PRO A 198 -11.35 12.83 1.48
C PRO A 198 -9.89 13.17 1.75
N ASP A 199 -9.07 12.16 1.97
CA ASP A 199 -7.68 12.28 2.30
C ASP A 199 -6.94 13.14 1.26
N HIS A 200 -5.92 13.88 1.69
CA HIS A 200 -5.12 14.76 0.82
C HIS A 200 -5.93 15.80 0.02
N THR A 201 -7.11 16.22 0.51
CA THR A 201 -7.88 17.30 -0.11
C THR A 201 -7.15 18.63 0.03
N ASP A 202 -6.48 19.07 -1.01
CA ASP A 202 -5.78 20.38 -1.12
C ASP A 202 -6.54 21.39 -1.95
N GLN A 203 -7.42 20.94 -2.82
CA GLN A 203 -8.23 21.71 -3.73
C GLN A 203 -9.60 21.07 -3.97
N LEU A 204 -10.54 21.88 -4.45
CA LEU A 204 -11.87 21.46 -4.87
C LEU A 204 -11.95 21.51 -6.39
N PHE A 205 -12.59 20.53 -7.00
CA PHE A 205 -12.76 20.48 -8.44
C PHE A 205 -14.05 21.21 -8.85
N VAL A 206 -13.91 22.16 -9.77
CA VAL A 206 -15.04 22.99 -10.22
C VAL A 206 -15.61 22.37 -11.49
N VAL A 207 -16.86 21.93 -11.43
CA VAL A 207 -17.54 21.26 -12.55
C VAL A 207 -18.79 22.00 -13.01
N ASP A 208 -19.22 21.77 -14.26
CA ASP A 208 -20.49 22.24 -14.77
C ASP A 208 -21.65 21.24 -14.50
N ARG A 209 -22.80 21.44 -15.12
CA ARG A 209 -24.01 20.63 -14.88
C ARG A 209 -23.94 19.23 -15.52
N ASP A 210 -22.97 19.01 -16.37
CA ASP A 210 -22.73 17.76 -17.08
C ASP A 210 -21.46 17.07 -16.52
N ASP A 211 -21.01 17.48 -15.30
CA ASP A 211 -19.83 17.03 -14.56
C ASP A 211 -18.51 17.26 -15.31
N ARG A 212 -18.50 18.22 -16.25
CA ARG A 212 -17.26 18.57 -16.95
C ARG A 212 -16.42 19.52 -16.12
N LEU A 213 -15.14 19.22 -16.04
CA LEU A 213 -14.16 20.02 -15.31
C LEU A 213 -14.01 21.41 -15.96
N LYS A 214 -14.09 22.45 -15.14
CA LYS A 214 -13.95 23.87 -15.54
C LYS A 214 -12.75 24.55 -14.90
N GLY A 215 -12.31 24.05 -13.76
CA GLY A 215 -11.22 24.63 -13.01
C GLY A 215 -11.01 23.91 -11.69
N VAL A 216 -10.05 24.41 -10.94
CA VAL A 216 -9.78 23.97 -9.58
C VAL A 216 -9.81 25.14 -8.62
N LEU A 217 -10.27 24.92 -7.40
CA LEU A 217 -10.29 25.92 -6.34
C LEU A 217 -9.43 25.44 -5.17
N PRO A 218 -8.16 25.87 -5.08
CA PRO A 218 -7.29 25.55 -3.95
C PRO A 218 -7.89 25.99 -2.62
N LEU A 219 -7.75 25.16 -1.57
CA LEU A 219 -8.31 25.47 -0.24
C LEU A 219 -7.71 26.73 0.37
N ASN A 220 -6.46 27.06 0.09
CA ASN A 220 -5.84 28.31 0.54
C ASN A 220 -6.54 29.54 -0.02
N ILE A 221 -7.02 29.49 -1.27
CA ILE A 221 -7.80 30.57 -1.89
C ILE A 221 -9.18 30.66 -1.24
N LEU A 222 -9.84 29.53 -0.99
CA LEU A 222 -11.13 29.48 -0.29
C LEU A 222 -11.05 30.11 1.10
N LEU A 223 -9.95 29.90 1.83
CA LEU A 223 -9.81 30.33 3.22
C LEU A 223 -9.47 31.83 3.38
N VAL A 224 -8.86 32.47 2.39
CA VAL A 224 -8.36 33.87 2.50
C VAL A 224 -9.24 34.90 1.79
N ASN A 225 -10.25 34.46 1.03
CA ASN A 225 -11.14 35.35 0.31
C ASN A 225 -12.49 35.58 1.04
N GLU A 226 -13.18 36.62 0.68
CA GLU A 226 -14.50 36.95 1.22
C GLU A 226 -15.56 35.92 0.78
N VAL A 227 -16.42 35.52 1.70
CA VAL A 227 -17.32 34.37 1.51
C VAL A 227 -18.44 34.64 0.48
N GLU A 228 -18.69 35.92 0.16
CA GLU A 228 -19.68 36.38 -0.83
C GLU A 228 -19.19 36.26 -2.29
N VAL A 229 -17.89 35.99 -2.50
CA VAL A 229 -17.30 35.88 -3.85
C VAL A 229 -17.73 34.54 -4.47
N GLU A 230 -18.04 34.53 -5.75
CA GLU A 230 -18.39 33.34 -6.51
C GLU A 230 -17.12 32.52 -6.84
N VAL A 231 -17.24 31.18 -6.83
CA VAL A 231 -16.19 30.23 -7.17
C VAL A 231 -15.55 30.52 -8.52
N GLY A 232 -16.39 30.81 -9.54
CA GLY A 232 -15.94 31.09 -10.90
C GLY A 232 -15.04 32.31 -11.05
N ALA A 233 -15.06 33.26 -10.08
CA ALA A 233 -14.17 34.42 -10.08
C ALA A 233 -12.77 34.12 -9.48
N LEU A 234 -12.64 33.02 -8.73
CA LEU A 234 -11.43 32.68 -7.98
C LEU A 234 -10.79 31.36 -8.42
N MET A 235 -11.56 30.50 -9.11
CA MET A 235 -11.03 29.22 -9.60
C MET A 235 -9.87 29.45 -10.57
N GLN A 236 -8.93 28.54 -10.54
CA GLN A 236 -7.83 28.48 -11.52
C GLN A 236 -8.30 27.66 -12.72
N THR A 237 -8.07 28.18 -13.91
CA THR A 237 -8.43 27.55 -15.20
C THR A 237 -7.21 26.99 -15.93
N GLU A 238 -6.00 27.31 -15.44
CA GLU A 238 -4.74 26.72 -15.90
C GLU A 238 -4.25 25.76 -14.82
N PHE A 239 -4.39 24.48 -15.04
CA PHE A 239 -4.00 23.39 -14.15
C PHE A 239 -3.56 22.18 -14.96
N VAL A 240 -2.90 21.24 -14.33
CA VAL A 240 -2.55 19.94 -14.94
C VAL A 240 -3.77 19.05 -14.84
N GLU A 241 -4.20 18.48 -15.96
CA GLU A 241 -5.21 17.42 -16.04
C GLU A 241 -4.57 16.15 -16.59
N LEU A 242 -5.05 15.00 -16.17
CA LEU A 242 -4.59 13.68 -16.58
C LEU A 242 -5.74 12.94 -17.27
N GLU A 243 -5.41 12.02 -18.18
CA GLU A 243 -6.36 11.10 -18.77
C GLU A 243 -6.19 9.69 -18.14
N PRO A 244 -7.26 8.88 -17.99
CA PRO A 244 -7.14 7.56 -17.38
C PRO A 244 -6.16 6.60 -18.08
N ASP A 245 -6.01 6.77 -19.41
CA ASP A 245 -5.12 5.94 -20.23
C ASP A 245 -3.66 6.45 -20.27
N ASP A 246 -3.35 7.57 -19.61
CA ASP A 246 -1.98 8.07 -19.48
C ASP A 246 -1.15 7.09 -18.63
N LEU A 247 0.17 7.08 -18.83
CA LEU A 247 1.06 6.27 -18.00
C LEU A 247 1.20 6.89 -16.59
N ALA A 248 1.13 6.07 -15.56
CA ALA A 248 1.35 6.48 -14.17
C ALA A 248 2.73 7.15 -13.96
N GLU A 249 3.78 6.67 -14.66
CA GLU A 249 5.12 7.27 -14.68
C GLU A 249 5.11 8.72 -15.24
N GLU A 250 4.29 8.99 -16.25
CA GLU A 250 4.17 10.35 -16.80
C GLU A 250 3.44 11.29 -15.84
N ALA A 251 2.43 10.78 -15.14
CA ALA A 251 1.76 11.50 -14.06
C ALA A 251 2.76 11.80 -12.93
N ALA A 252 3.58 10.84 -12.50
CA ALA A 252 4.61 11.03 -11.48
C ALA A 252 5.60 12.14 -11.86
N LYS A 253 6.04 12.18 -13.11
CA LYS A 253 6.90 13.25 -13.62
C LYS A 253 6.21 14.63 -13.62
N ALA A 254 4.90 14.67 -13.85
CA ALA A 254 4.13 15.92 -13.78
C ALA A 254 4.01 16.40 -12.33
N PHE A 255 3.75 15.50 -11.39
CA PHE A 255 3.70 15.82 -9.96
C PHE A 255 5.02 16.40 -9.45
N GLU A 256 6.15 15.75 -9.75
CA GLU A 256 7.49 16.27 -9.41
C GLU A 256 7.76 17.64 -10.03
N ARG A 257 7.40 17.81 -11.32
CA ARG A 257 7.72 19.05 -12.05
C ARG A 257 6.94 20.27 -11.59
N TYR A 258 5.68 20.06 -11.17
CA TYR A 258 4.74 21.14 -10.86
C TYR A 258 4.40 21.21 -9.37
N ASP A 259 5.07 20.41 -8.53
CA ASP A 259 4.85 20.32 -7.07
C ASP A 259 3.37 20.08 -6.73
N LEU A 260 2.73 19.13 -7.44
CA LEU A 260 1.31 18.82 -7.25
C LEU A 260 1.08 18.00 -5.99
N ILE A 261 -0.05 18.25 -5.31
CA ILE A 261 -0.57 17.42 -4.21
C ILE A 261 -1.67 16.52 -4.73
N SER A 262 -2.52 17.06 -5.61
CA SER A 262 -3.52 16.29 -6.35
C SER A 262 -3.67 16.81 -7.77
N ALA A 263 -4.14 15.96 -8.70
CA ALA A 263 -4.45 16.34 -10.07
C ALA A 263 -5.77 15.67 -10.49
N PRO A 264 -6.67 16.40 -11.19
CA PRO A 264 -7.91 15.83 -11.71
C PRO A 264 -7.63 14.87 -12.88
N VAL A 265 -8.42 13.81 -12.93
CA VAL A 265 -8.48 12.88 -14.06
C VAL A 265 -9.77 13.10 -14.83
N VAL A 266 -9.67 13.31 -16.14
CA VAL A 266 -10.80 13.58 -17.02
C VAL A 266 -10.92 12.56 -18.14
N ASP A 267 -12.13 12.21 -18.49
CA ASP A 267 -12.40 11.36 -19.65
C ASP A 267 -12.25 12.15 -20.97
N PRO A 268 -12.25 11.49 -22.14
CA PRO A 268 -12.18 12.18 -23.45
C PRO A 268 -13.30 13.20 -23.72
N ASP A 269 -14.40 13.14 -22.99
CA ASP A 269 -15.50 14.11 -23.06
C ASP A 269 -15.28 15.32 -22.12
N GLY A 270 -14.19 15.31 -21.36
CA GLY A 270 -13.80 16.34 -20.38
C GLY A 270 -14.59 16.26 -19.06
N LYS A 271 -15.19 15.11 -18.75
CA LYS A 271 -15.83 14.86 -17.47
C LYS A 271 -14.79 14.46 -16.43
N LEU A 272 -14.93 14.98 -15.23
CA LEU A 272 -14.14 14.58 -14.08
C LEU A 272 -14.55 13.15 -13.68
N VAL A 273 -13.61 12.22 -13.72
CA VAL A 273 -13.81 10.80 -13.40
C VAL A 273 -13.11 10.38 -12.11
N GLY A 274 -12.09 11.13 -11.68
CA GLY A 274 -11.36 10.90 -10.46
C GLY A 274 -10.27 11.93 -10.25
N ARG A 275 -9.37 11.63 -9.35
CA ARG A 275 -8.14 12.40 -9.10
C ARG A 275 -6.97 11.46 -8.86
N VAL A 276 -5.76 11.92 -9.07
CA VAL A 276 -4.54 11.28 -8.58
C VAL A 276 -4.01 12.10 -7.41
N THR A 277 -3.57 11.44 -6.37
CA THR A 277 -2.94 12.06 -5.19
C THR A 277 -1.44 11.89 -5.19
N VAL A 278 -0.74 12.70 -4.42
CA VAL A 278 0.72 12.58 -4.28
C VAL A 278 1.13 11.24 -3.68
N ASN A 279 0.29 10.62 -2.84
CA ASN A 279 0.57 9.31 -2.24
C ASN A 279 0.62 8.22 -3.32
N ALA A 280 -0.42 8.10 -4.15
CA ALA A 280 -0.44 7.16 -5.26
C ALA A 280 0.79 7.32 -6.18
N VAL A 281 1.20 8.57 -6.44
CA VAL A 281 2.41 8.85 -7.23
C VAL A 281 3.69 8.40 -6.52
N VAL A 282 3.79 8.57 -5.21
CA VAL A 282 4.95 8.09 -4.43
C VAL A 282 5.06 6.58 -4.49
N ASP A 283 3.93 5.87 -4.45
CA ASP A 283 3.91 4.40 -4.56
C ASP A 283 4.37 3.95 -5.94
N VAL A 284 3.91 4.57 -7.02
CA VAL A 284 4.40 4.32 -8.39
C VAL A 284 5.93 4.51 -8.49
N ILE A 285 6.47 5.58 -7.92
CA ILE A 285 7.93 5.85 -7.93
C ILE A 285 8.67 4.77 -7.14
N ARG A 286 8.11 4.31 -6.02
CA ARG A 286 8.72 3.27 -5.18
C ARG A 286 8.74 1.94 -5.91
N GLU A 287 7.63 1.51 -6.50
CA GLU A 287 7.51 0.28 -7.28
C GLU A 287 8.46 0.25 -8.48
N GLU A 288 8.56 1.38 -9.21
CA GLU A 288 9.49 1.50 -10.32
C GLU A 288 10.96 1.36 -9.86
N ALA A 289 11.32 2.01 -8.74
CA ALA A 289 12.66 1.93 -8.17
C ALA A 289 12.99 0.51 -7.67
N GLU A 290 12.05 -0.18 -7.06
CA GLU A 290 12.19 -1.57 -6.59
C GLU A 290 12.32 -2.53 -7.77
N SER A 291 11.47 -2.41 -8.77
CA SER A 291 11.52 -3.20 -10.01
C SER A 291 12.86 -3.04 -10.74
N GLU A 292 13.39 -1.82 -10.85
CA GLU A 292 14.71 -1.56 -11.42
C GLU A 292 15.84 -2.23 -10.61
N GLN A 293 15.77 -2.20 -9.28
CA GLN A 293 16.78 -2.84 -8.42
C GLN A 293 16.73 -4.36 -8.55
N LEU A 294 15.54 -4.96 -8.53
CA LEU A 294 15.34 -6.39 -8.73
C LEU A 294 15.82 -6.83 -10.12
N ALA A 295 15.52 -6.09 -11.17
CA ALA A 295 16.00 -6.35 -12.52
C ALA A 295 17.53 -6.32 -12.61
N GLN A 296 18.20 -5.37 -11.94
CA GLN A 296 19.67 -5.31 -11.86
C GLN A 296 20.25 -6.49 -11.08
N ALA A 297 19.56 -6.98 -10.05
CA ALA A 297 19.96 -8.16 -9.29
C ALA A 297 19.65 -9.50 -10.01
N GLY A 298 18.94 -9.47 -11.14
CA GLY A 298 18.47 -10.65 -11.86
C GLY A 298 17.30 -11.37 -11.18
N LEU A 299 16.63 -10.68 -10.27
CA LEU A 299 15.41 -11.09 -9.59
C LEU A 299 14.20 -10.50 -10.34
N ARG A 300 13.05 -11.17 -10.26
CA ARG A 300 11.82 -10.72 -10.95
C ARG A 300 10.69 -10.34 -10.02
N GLU A 301 10.76 -10.76 -8.76
CA GLU A 301 9.73 -10.55 -7.74
C GLU A 301 10.40 -10.38 -6.39
N GLU A 302 9.78 -9.68 -5.49
CA GLU A 302 10.18 -9.64 -4.09
C GLU A 302 10.07 -11.03 -3.48
N GLU A 303 11.13 -11.48 -2.83
CA GLU A 303 11.11 -12.73 -2.08
C GLU A 303 11.13 -12.41 -0.58
N ASP A 304 10.18 -12.95 0.17
CA ASP A 304 10.24 -12.90 1.63
C ASP A 304 11.56 -13.51 2.13
N ILE A 305 12.36 -12.70 2.81
CA ILE A 305 13.66 -13.12 3.37
C ILE A 305 13.55 -14.26 4.39
N PHE A 306 12.36 -14.47 4.94
CA PHE A 306 12.04 -15.54 5.89
C PHE A 306 11.27 -16.70 5.25
N ALA A 307 11.02 -16.66 3.94
CA ALA A 307 10.42 -17.77 3.22
C ALA A 307 11.21 -19.06 3.36
N SER A 308 10.53 -20.19 3.20
CA SER A 308 11.18 -21.49 3.29
C SER A 308 12.23 -21.64 2.19
N VAL A 309 13.35 -22.29 2.52
CA VAL A 309 14.45 -22.56 1.56
C VAL A 309 13.94 -23.29 0.30
N TRP A 310 12.86 -24.08 0.43
CA TRP A 310 12.28 -24.81 -0.69
C TRP A 310 11.53 -23.92 -1.65
N ASP A 311 10.85 -22.89 -1.19
CA ASP A 311 10.13 -21.94 -2.02
C ASP A 311 11.12 -21.06 -2.77
N SER A 312 12.17 -20.54 -2.11
CA SER A 312 13.27 -19.83 -2.76
C SER A 312 13.98 -20.69 -3.82
N VAL A 313 14.18 -21.98 -3.58
CA VAL A 313 14.77 -22.90 -4.57
C VAL A 313 13.82 -23.13 -5.74
N LYS A 314 12.51 -23.25 -5.49
CA LYS A 314 11.51 -23.47 -6.52
C LYS A 314 11.40 -22.27 -7.45
N ASN A 315 11.44 -21.06 -6.94
CA ASN A 315 11.39 -19.85 -7.73
C ASN A 315 12.68 -19.61 -8.55
N ARG A 316 13.83 -20.01 -8.02
CA ARG A 316 15.15 -19.83 -8.67
C ARG A 316 15.64 -21.02 -9.49
N TRP A 317 14.96 -22.15 -9.48
CA TRP A 317 15.48 -23.36 -10.10
C TRP A 317 15.78 -23.20 -11.60
N ALA A 318 14.97 -22.47 -12.33
CA ALA A 318 15.15 -22.24 -13.76
C ALA A 318 16.43 -21.42 -14.04
N TRP A 319 16.67 -20.36 -13.25
CA TRP A 319 17.88 -19.55 -13.33
C TRP A 319 19.13 -20.36 -12.92
N LEU A 320 19.04 -21.12 -11.83
CA LEU A 320 20.10 -22.02 -11.38
C LEU A 320 20.42 -23.08 -12.43
N ALA A 321 19.40 -23.63 -13.11
CA ALA A 321 19.60 -24.62 -14.17
C ALA A 321 20.32 -24.00 -15.38
N VAL A 322 19.95 -22.79 -15.80
CA VAL A 322 20.62 -22.07 -16.90
C VAL A 322 22.09 -21.78 -16.53
N ASN A 323 22.35 -21.29 -15.33
CA ASN A 323 23.71 -21.01 -14.86
C ASN A 323 24.55 -22.30 -14.78
N LEU A 324 23.96 -23.39 -14.30
CA LEU A 324 24.65 -24.68 -14.23
C LEU A 324 25.00 -25.20 -15.64
N VAL A 325 24.08 -25.12 -16.59
CA VAL A 325 24.31 -25.49 -17.99
C VAL A 325 25.40 -24.61 -18.60
N THR A 326 25.35 -23.31 -18.40
CA THR A 326 26.34 -22.36 -18.92
C THR A 326 27.74 -22.63 -18.32
N ALA A 327 27.81 -22.87 -17.01
CA ALA A 327 29.06 -23.24 -16.32
C ALA A 327 29.61 -24.57 -16.84
N PHE A 328 28.72 -25.55 -17.10
CA PHE A 328 29.14 -26.86 -17.66
C PHE A 328 29.68 -26.70 -19.08
N ILE A 329 29.04 -25.93 -19.94
CA ILE A 329 29.49 -25.62 -21.31
C ILE A 329 30.84 -24.89 -21.24
N ALA A 330 30.97 -23.85 -20.40
CA ALA A 330 32.22 -23.12 -20.21
C ALA A 330 33.39 -24.05 -19.75
N SER A 331 33.10 -24.94 -18.79
CA SER A 331 34.07 -25.93 -18.32
C SER A 331 34.52 -26.91 -19.42
N ARG A 332 33.56 -27.33 -20.29
CA ARG A 332 33.87 -28.19 -21.43
C ARG A 332 34.71 -27.49 -22.49
N VAL A 333 34.41 -26.23 -22.77
CA VAL A 333 35.16 -25.42 -23.75
C VAL A 333 36.60 -25.17 -23.26
N ILE A 334 36.75 -24.81 -21.98
CA ILE A 334 38.08 -24.62 -21.37
C ILE A 334 38.85 -25.92 -21.35
N GLY A 335 38.23 -27.03 -20.98
CA GLY A 335 38.88 -28.36 -20.94
C GLY A 335 39.19 -28.94 -22.34
N ALA A 336 38.49 -28.50 -23.39
CA ALA A 336 38.74 -28.92 -24.76
C ALA A 336 39.78 -28.05 -25.50
N SER A 337 40.22 -26.91 -24.91
CA SER A 337 41.29 -26.07 -25.44
C SER A 337 42.65 -26.60 -24.95
N PRO A 338 43.37 -27.37 -25.75
CA PRO A 338 44.71 -27.84 -25.33
C PRO A 338 45.63 -26.64 -25.25
N SER A 339 46.22 -26.45 -24.08
CA SER A 339 47.36 -25.62 -23.70
C SER A 339 48.19 -25.04 -24.89
N ARG A 340 47.76 -23.90 -25.44
CA ARG A 340 48.56 -23.13 -26.42
C ARG A 340 49.10 -21.82 -25.87
N TRP A 341 48.91 -21.54 -24.58
CA TRP A 341 49.30 -20.27 -23.96
C TRP A 341 50.43 -20.33 -22.95
N ILE A 342 51.11 -21.49 -22.85
CA ILE A 342 52.32 -21.62 -21.99
C ILE A 342 53.50 -21.94 -22.90
N GLN A 343 53.86 -21.00 -23.75
CA GLN A 343 55.23 -20.87 -24.34
C GLN A 343 55.31 -19.54 -25.09
N LYS A 344 55.57 -18.47 -24.38
CA LYS A 344 56.52 -17.40 -24.79
C LYS A 344 56.93 -16.57 -23.57
#